data_a24b4b8c5ee97d4b26d0fc33f9235842
#
_entry.id   a24b4b8c5ee97d4b26d0fc33f9235842
#
_cell.length_a   1.000
_cell.length_b   1.000
_cell.length_c   1.000
_cell.angle_alpha   90.00
_cell.angle_beta   90.00
_cell.angle_gamma   90.00
#
_symmetry.space_group_name_H-M   'P 1'
#
loop_
_entity.id
_entity.type
_entity.pdbx_description
1 polymer ?
#
loop_
_entity_poly.entity_id
_entity_poly.type
_entity_poly.pdbx_seq_one_letter_code
_entity_poly.pdbx_strand_id
1 'polypeptide(L)'
;MINYFNYDYDSPKGENPVKIFTEVSQSPWNSDHQLVHIGVKAKDLDAASLPASNIVFLIDVSDPMSAANKLPLLKSSMKMVVQQMRKEDKVAIVVYAGAAGLVLESTSAAEKQKIITAIDNLIAGV
;
A
#
# COMPACT_ATOMS: atom_id res chain seq x y z
N MET A 1 7.21 11.73 -13.23
CA MET A 1 8.01 12.92 -12.88
C MET A 1 7.27 13.94 -12.00
N ILE A 2 5.95 14.08 -12.08
CA ILE A 2 5.17 15.08 -11.32
C ILE A 2 5.40 14.98 -9.80
N ASN A 3 5.54 13.77 -9.25
CA ASN A 3 5.78 13.53 -7.82
C ASN A 3 7.23 13.13 -7.52
N TYR A 4 8.19 13.57 -8.32
CA TYR A 4 9.60 13.24 -8.12
C TYR A 4 10.19 13.97 -6.91
N PHE A 5 9.78 15.21 -6.66
CA PHE A 5 10.20 16.00 -5.52
C PHE A 5 9.16 15.94 -4.41
N ASN A 6 9.61 15.71 -3.18
CA ASN A 6 8.79 15.85 -1.99
C ASN A 6 8.84 17.29 -1.51
N TYR A 7 7.67 17.92 -1.44
CA TYR A 7 7.52 19.25 -0.87
C TYR A 7 6.93 19.12 0.53
N ASP A 8 7.43 19.92 1.46
CA ASP A 8 6.96 19.93 2.85
C ASP A 8 5.73 20.85 2.97
N TYR A 9 4.63 20.38 2.37
CA TYR A 9 3.37 21.10 2.44
C TYR A 9 2.64 20.80 3.76
N ASP A 10 2.16 21.86 4.41
CA ASP A 10 1.24 21.72 5.55
C ASP A 10 0.00 20.92 5.18
N SER A 11 -0.41 20.01 6.06
CA SER A 11 -1.71 19.34 5.95
C SER A 11 -2.88 20.32 6.04
N PRO A 12 -3.99 20.06 5.31
CA PRO A 12 -5.22 20.82 5.47
C PRO A 12 -5.70 20.83 6.91
N LYS A 13 -6.22 21.96 7.37
CA LYS A 13 -6.81 22.11 8.71
C LYS A 13 -8.34 22.08 8.62
N GLY A 14 -8.99 21.60 9.68
CA GLY A 14 -10.45 21.54 9.77
C GLY A 14 -11.05 20.46 8.87
N GLU A 15 -12.19 20.75 8.24
CA GLU A 15 -12.98 19.80 7.45
C GLU A 15 -12.52 19.69 5.98
N ASN A 16 -11.64 20.57 5.52
CA ASN A 16 -11.18 20.55 4.14
C ASN A 16 -10.35 19.28 3.86
N PRO A 17 -10.73 18.48 2.84
CA PRO A 17 -10.01 17.25 2.53
C PRO A 17 -8.68 17.49 1.80
N VAL A 18 -8.51 18.67 1.19
CA VAL A 18 -7.30 19.05 0.43
C VAL A 18 -6.94 20.51 0.68
N LYS A 19 -5.65 20.83 0.54
CA LYS A 19 -5.11 22.17 0.50
C LYS A 19 -4.34 22.36 -0.79
N ILE A 20 -4.57 23.48 -1.45
CA ILE A 20 -3.92 23.83 -2.72
C ILE A 20 -2.90 24.93 -2.44
N PHE A 21 -1.70 24.76 -2.96
CA PHE A 21 -0.61 25.73 -2.93
C PHE A 21 -0.33 26.17 -4.35
N THR A 22 -0.22 27.47 -4.56
CA THR A 22 0.10 28.02 -5.87
C THR A 22 1.23 29.02 -5.74
N GLU A 23 2.20 28.91 -6.62
CA GLU A 23 3.32 29.84 -6.74
C GLU A 23 3.52 30.20 -8.21
N VAL A 24 3.91 31.43 -8.46
CA VAL A 24 4.23 31.92 -9.80
C VAL A 24 5.63 32.48 -9.79
N SER A 25 6.46 32.06 -10.73
CA SER A 25 7.84 32.54 -10.90
C SER A 25 8.15 32.82 -12.36
N GLN A 26 9.17 33.65 -12.61
CA GLN A 26 9.70 33.85 -13.95
C GLN A 26 10.28 32.53 -14.46
N SER A 27 10.04 32.20 -15.71
CA SER A 27 10.67 31.05 -16.36
C SER A 27 12.18 31.28 -16.51
N PRO A 28 13.05 30.38 -16.00
CA PRO A 28 14.49 30.57 -16.05
C PRO A 28 15.09 30.42 -17.46
N TRP A 29 14.36 29.83 -18.39
CA TRP A 29 14.80 29.60 -19.79
C TRP A 29 14.09 30.48 -20.82
N ASN A 30 13.04 31.23 -20.43
CA ASN A 30 12.35 32.16 -21.30
C ASN A 30 11.69 33.28 -20.47
N SER A 31 12.22 34.48 -20.57
CA SER A 31 11.76 35.66 -19.81
C SER A 31 10.36 36.15 -20.19
N ASP A 32 9.82 35.74 -21.33
CA ASP A 32 8.47 36.12 -21.76
C ASP A 32 7.38 35.21 -21.17
N HIS A 33 7.81 34.17 -20.45
CA HIS A 33 6.91 33.19 -19.83
C HIS A 33 7.07 33.14 -18.32
N GLN A 34 6.00 32.71 -17.66
CA GLN A 34 5.96 32.44 -16.22
C GLN A 34 5.70 30.95 -15.97
N LEU A 35 6.25 30.45 -14.91
CA LEU A 35 5.95 29.12 -14.37
C LEU A 35 4.90 29.26 -13.28
N VAL A 36 3.88 28.43 -13.37
CA VAL A 36 2.89 28.26 -12.30
C VAL A 36 3.10 26.89 -11.67
N HIS A 37 3.44 26.88 -10.39
CA HIS A 37 3.50 25.67 -9.58
C HIS A 37 2.17 25.47 -8.86
N ILE A 38 1.56 24.30 -9.01
CA ILE A 38 0.32 23.92 -8.33
C ILE A 38 0.58 22.66 -7.54
N GLY A 39 0.63 22.81 -6.20
CA GLY A 39 0.75 21.71 -5.26
C GLY A 39 -0.60 21.37 -4.64
N VAL A 40 -0.89 20.08 -4.49
CA VAL A 40 -2.10 19.59 -3.82
C VAL A 40 -1.69 18.66 -2.70
N LYS A 41 -2.03 18.99 -1.47
CA LYS A 41 -1.81 18.16 -0.27
C LYS A 41 -3.16 17.66 0.23
N ALA A 42 -3.33 16.34 0.30
CA ALA A 42 -4.47 15.73 0.95
C ALA A 42 -4.30 15.75 2.47
N LYS A 43 -5.42 15.69 3.19
CA LYS A 43 -5.44 15.57 4.66
C LYS A 43 -4.77 14.26 5.07
N ASP A 44 -3.88 14.33 6.05
CA ASP A 44 -3.28 13.14 6.64
C ASP A 44 -4.36 12.35 7.40
N LEU A 45 -4.40 11.04 7.17
CA LEU A 45 -5.33 10.15 7.86
C LEU A 45 -4.68 9.65 9.15
N ASP A 46 -5.36 9.85 10.27
CA ASP A 46 -4.97 9.19 11.52
C ASP A 46 -5.40 7.72 11.47
N ALA A 47 -4.42 6.82 11.39
CA ALA A 47 -4.67 5.38 11.34
C ALA A 47 -5.49 4.88 12.55
N ALA A 48 -5.40 5.54 13.70
CA ALA A 48 -6.17 5.17 14.90
C ALA A 48 -7.67 5.46 14.74
N SER A 49 -8.04 6.42 13.89
CA SER A 49 -9.44 6.81 13.64
C SER A 49 -10.11 6.00 12.53
N LEU A 50 -9.36 5.19 11.78
CA LEU A 50 -9.92 4.37 10.71
C LEU A 50 -10.65 3.14 11.27
N PRO A 51 -11.77 2.71 10.64
CA PRO A 51 -12.41 1.45 10.99
C PRO A 51 -11.47 0.27 10.80
N ALA A 52 -11.74 -0.85 11.47
CA ALA A 52 -10.98 -2.07 11.29
C ALA A 52 -11.07 -2.57 9.83
N SER A 53 -9.93 -2.98 9.29
CA SER A 53 -9.83 -3.50 7.93
C SER A 53 -10.01 -5.02 7.91
N ASN A 54 -10.63 -5.54 6.85
CA ASN A 54 -10.66 -6.96 6.56
C ASN A 54 -10.07 -7.18 5.16
N ILE A 55 -8.82 -7.62 5.12
CA ILE A 55 -8.04 -7.76 3.88
C ILE A 55 -8.07 -9.22 3.43
N VAL A 56 -8.44 -9.45 2.18
CA VAL A 56 -8.34 -10.77 1.55
C VAL A 56 -7.24 -10.69 0.48
N PHE A 57 -6.16 -11.44 0.68
CA PHE A 57 -5.13 -11.61 -0.35
C PHE A 57 -5.55 -12.73 -1.29
N LEU A 58 -5.69 -12.42 -2.58
CA LEU A 58 -5.82 -13.39 -3.65
C LEU A 58 -4.49 -13.47 -4.40
N ILE A 59 -3.81 -14.60 -4.30
CA ILE A 59 -2.42 -14.75 -4.73
C ILE A 59 -2.31 -15.79 -5.83
N ASP A 60 -1.67 -15.39 -6.93
CA ASP A 60 -1.22 -16.32 -7.95
C ASP A 60 -0.04 -17.13 -7.42
N VAL A 61 -0.15 -18.46 -7.45
CA VAL A 61 0.91 -19.41 -7.09
C VAL A 61 1.26 -20.35 -8.27
N SER A 62 0.97 -19.95 -9.50
CA SER A 62 1.35 -20.69 -10.71
C SER A 62 2.88 -20.82 -10.84
N ASP A 63 3.37 -21.78 -11.64
CA ASP A 63 4.80 -22.05 -11.86
C ASP A 63 5.66 -20.79 -12.12
N PRO A 64 5.23 -19.85 -12.97
CA PRO A 64 6.00 -18.63 -13.21
C PRO A 64 6.24 -17.77 -11.95
N MET A 65 5.47 -17.97 -10.87
CA MET A 65 5.63 -17.25 -9.61
C MET A 65 6.81 -17.74 -8.75
N SER A 66 7.49 -18.83 -9.14
CA SER A 66 8.67 -19.37 -8.43
C SER A 66 9.91 -18.47 -8.50
N ALA A 67 9.99 -17.55 -9.48
CA ALA A 67 11.14 -16.65 -9.64
C ALA A 67 11.33 -15.75 -8.41
N ALA A 68 12.60 -15.49 -8.04
CA ALA A 68 12.97 -14.75 -6.82
C ALA A 68 12.35 -13.36 -6.70
N ASN A 69 12.08 -12.71 -7.82
CA ASN A 69 11.45 -11.38 -7.90
C ASN A 69 9.91 -11.44 -7.97
N LYS A 70 9.29 -12.60 -7.74
CA LYS A 70 7.83 -12.78 -7.76
C LYS A 70 7.34 -13.26 -6.40
N LEU A 71 6.94 -14.53 -6.21
CA LEU A 71 6.37 -15.00 -4.94
C LEU A 71 7.29 -14.76 -3.74
N PRO A 72 8.62 -14.98 -3.80
CA PRO A 72 9.50 -14.67 -2.67
C PRO A 72 9.48 -13.19 -2.28
N LEU A 73 9.48 -12.28 -3.26
CA LEU A 73 9.39 -10.85 -3.00
C LEU A 73 8.01 -10.45 -2.46
N LEU A 74 6.94 -11.00 -3.03
CA LEU A 74 5.57 -10.80 -2.56
C LEU A 74 5.39 -11.23 -1.11
N LYS A 75 5.89 -12.42 -0.72
CA LYS A 75 5.87 -12.91 0.67
C LYS A 75 6.54 -11.92 1.62
N SER A 76 7.69 -11.36 1.24
CA SER A 76 8.39 -10.36 2.04
C SER A 76 7.56 -9.09 2.21
N SER A 77 6.95 -8.59 1.15
CA SER A 77 6.08 -7.41 1.17
C SER A 77 4.83 -7.63 2.03
N MET A 78 4.17 -8.79 1.89
CA MET A 78 3.01 -9.14 2.71
C MET A 78 3.33 -9.19 4.20
N LYS A 79 4.48 -9.76 4.57
CA LYS A 79 4.93 -9.78 5.97
C LYS A 79 5.12 -8.36 6.52
N MET A 80 5.64 -7.43 5.72
CA MET A 80 5.74 -6.01 6.12
C MET A 80 4.37 -5.39 6.37
N VAL A 81 3.39 -5.66 5.52
CA VAL A 81 2.01 -5.19 5.72
C VAL A 81 1.44 -5.75 7.02
N VAL A 82 1.54 -7.07 7.23
CA VAL A 82 1.04 -7.73 8.46
C VAL A 82 1.68 -7.17 9.73
N GLN A 83 2.96 -6.80 9.68
CA GLN A 83 3.64 -6.19 10.83
C GLN A 83 3.02 -4.83 11.23
N GLN A 84 2.51 -4.06 10.26
CA GLN A 84 1.92 -2.74 10.48
C GLN A 84 0.42 -2.79 10.80
N MET A 85 -0.24 -3.94 10.62
CA MET A 85 -1.67 -4.09 10.91
C MET A 85 -1.97 -3.98 12.41
N ARG A 86 -3.12 -3.40 12.72
CA ARG A 86 -3.67 -3.29 14.06
C ARG A 86 -4.33 -4.61 14.46
N LYS A 87 -4.45 -4.88 15.76
CA LYS A 87 -5.07 -6.12 16.29
C LYS A 87 -6.54 -6.30 15.86
N GLU A 88 -7.23 -5.20 15.59
CA GLU A 88 -8.63 -5.17 15.13
C GLU A 88 -8.79 -5.56 13.67
N ASP A 89 -7.72 -5.43 12.88
CA ASP A 89 -7.73 -5.77 11.46
C ASP A 89 -7.73 -7.30 11.28
N LYS A 90 -8.19 -7.77 10.13
CA LYS A 90 -8.25 -9.20 9.78
C LYS A 90 -7.62 -9.45 8.42
N VAL A 91 -7.07 -10.65 8.27
CA VAL A 91 -6.47 -11.13 7.02
C VAL A 91 -6.99 -12.51 6.69
N ALA A 92 -7.35 -12.71 5.43
CA ALA A 92 -7.56 -14.02 4.82
C ALA A 92 -6.61 -14.19 3.63
N ILE A 93 -6.23 -15.41 3.31
CA ILE A 93 -5.36 -15.73 2.17
C ILE A 93 -6.02 -16.81 1.31
N VAL A 94 -6.21 -16.49 0.05
CA VAL A 94 -6.69 -17.38 -0.99
C VAL A 94 -5.63 -17.45 -2.08
N VAL A 95 -5.35 -18.63 -2.58
CA VAL A 95 -4.40 -18.84 -3.70
C VAL A 95 -5.15 -19.37 -4.92
N TYR A 96 -4.56 -19.18 -6.09
CA TYR A 96 -5.00 -19.83 -7.31
C TYR A 96 -3.82 -20.22 -8.19
N ALA A 97 -3.94 -21.41 -8.83
CA ALA A 97 -3.05 -21.93 -9.86
C ALA A 97 -3.84 -22.92 -10.73
N GLY A 98 -4.82 -22.39 -11.50
CA GLY A 98 -5.81 -23.21 -12.19
C GLY A 98 -7.05 -23.50 -11.34
N ALA A 99 -6.90 -23.87 -10.07
CA ALA A 99 -7.97 -23.95 -9.08
C ALA A 99 -7.69 -22.99 -7.92
N ALA A 100 -8.75 -22.50 -7.27
CA ALA A 100 -8.62 -21.65 -6.09
C ALA A 100 -8.62 -22.50 -4.80
N GLY A 101 -7.81 -22.09 -3.81
CA GLY A 101 -7.73 -22.73 -2.50
C GLY A 101 -7.65 -21.71 -1.36
N LEU A 102 -8.39 -21.97 -0.29
CA LEU A 102 -8.29 -21.20 0.95
C LEU A 102 -7.05 -21.67 1.74
N VAL A 103 -6.11 -20.78 1.98
CA VAL A 103 -4.87 -21.03 2.75
C VAL A 103 -5.01 -20.58 4.19
N LEU A 104 -5.64 -19.42 4.40
CA LEU A 104 -5.89 -18.87 5.72
C LEU A 104 -7.28 -18.25 5.78
N GLU A 105 -8.10 -18.74 6.68
CA GLU A 105 -9.38 -18.11 7.01
C GLU A 105 -9.18 -16.71 7.60
N SER A 106 -10.26 -15.90 7.64
CA SER A 106 -10.22 -14.56 8.21
C SER A 106 -9.70 -14.60 9.65
N THR A 107 -8.44 -14.23 9.82
CA THR A 107 -7.67 -14.30 11.07
C THR A 107 -7.37 -12.90 11.56
N SER A 108 -7.56 -12.63 12.86
CA SER A 108 -7.20 -11.33 13.47
C SER A 108 -5.69 -11.07 13.35
N ALA A 109 -5.32 -9.83 13.04
CA ALA A 109 -3.91 -9.41 13.02
C ALA A 109 -3.27 -9.39 14.43
N ALA A 110 -4.03 -9.66 15.50
CA ALA A 110 -3.45 -10.01 16.80
C ALA A 110 -2.65 -11.33 16.74
N GLU A 111 -3.02 -12.24 15.81
CA GLU A 111 -2.36 -13.52 15.56
C GLU A 111 -1.29 -13.42 14.44
N LYS A 112 -0.45 -12.36 14.47
CA LYS A 112 0.54 -12.08 13.40
C LYS A 112 1.38 -13.30 13.03
N GLN A 113 1.82 -14.09 14.01
CA GLN A 113 2.66 -15.25 13.76
C GLN A 113 1.93 -16.32 12.93
N LYS A 114 0.64 -16.55 13.18
CA LYS A 114 -0.18 -17.49 12.41
C LYS A 114 -0.30 -17.03 10.95
N ILE A 115 -0.53 -15.73 10.72
CA ILE A 115 -0.62 -15.15 9.38
C ILE A 115 0.74 -15.24 8.67
N ILE A 116 1.84 -14.91 9.35
CA ILE A 116 3.20 -14.97 8.79
C ILE A 116 3.56 -16.42 8.41
N THR A 117 3.23 -17.40 9.27
CA THR A 117 3.45 -18.80 8.97
C THR A 117 2.68 -19.26 7.72
N ALA A 118 1.42 -18.83 7.57
CA ALA A 118 0.65 -19.12 6.38
C ALA A 118 1.29 -18.52 5.11
N ILE A 119 1.79 -17.28 5.19
CA ILE A 119 2.54 -16.64 4.09
C ILE A 119 3.82 -17.41 3.77
N ASP A 120 4.58 -17.84 4.79
CA ASP A 120 5.85 -18.54 4.59
C ASP A 120 5.65 -19.93 3.95
N ASN A 121 4.51 -20.55 4.16
CA ASN A 121 4.15 -21.84 3.57
C ASN A 121 3.62 -21.76 2.14
N LEU A 122 3.42 -20.58 1.56
CA LEU A 122 3.05 -20.46 0.16
C LEU A 122 4.15 -21.01 -0.76
N ILE A 123 3.76 -21.85 -1.70
CA ILE A 123 4.67 -22.47 -2.67
C ILE A 123 4.08 -22.23 -4.06
N ALA A 124 4.93 -21.87 -5.03
CA ALA A 124 4.55 -21.77 -6.43
C ALA A 124 4.69 -23.13 -7.12
N GLY A 125 3.85 -23.40 -8.11
CA GLY A 125 3.94 -24.60 -8.92
C GLY A 125 3.21 -25.82 -8.33
N VAL A 126 2.15 -25.60 -7.57
CA VAL A 126 1.33 -26.68 -6.97
C VAL A 126 -0.02 -26.77 -7.66
#